data_6e0efd18392b003367004c0fc58be217
#
_entry.id   6e0efd18392b003367004c0fc58be217
#
_cell.length_a   1.000
_cell.length_b   1.000
_cell.length_c   1.000
_cell.angle_alpha   90.00
_cell.angle_beta   90.00
_cell.angle_gamma   90.00
#
_symmetry.space_group_name_H-M   'P 1'
#
loop_
_entity.id
_entity.type
_entity.pdbx_description
1 polymer ?
#
loop_
_entity_poly.entity_id
_entity_poly.type
_entity_poly.pdbx_seq_one_letter_code
_entity_poly.pdbx_strand_id
1 'polypeptide(L)'
;LIDVPTVDGKLRPSDIRDVAHLRGSIHHAEPAVVSITQATEMGTIYTAEEVRAICETAHELDMLVHMDGARIVNAAVALGSSAEALRSFTIDAGVDVLSFGGVKAGLMFGEAVVFFNTGLASRVEYIRKQVGQLNSKMRF
;
A
#
# COMPACT_ATOMS: atom_id res chain seq x y z
N LEU A 1 -11.75 -10.14 2.55
CA LEU A 1 -10.40 -9.97 3.09
C LEU A 1 -9.83 -11.36 3.41
N ILE A 2 -8.58 -11.60 3.01
CA ILE A 2 -7.81 -12.80 3.35
C ILE A 2 -6.73 -12.32 4.32
N ASP A 3 -6.75 -12.82 5.53
CA ASP A 3 -5.76 -12.51 6.55
C ASP A 3 -4.61 -13.52 6.49
N VAL A 4 -3.38 -13.02 6.50
CA VAL A 4 -2.16 -13.84 6.42
C VAL A 4 -1.34 -13.61 7.69
N PRO A 5 -1.29 -14.58 8.61
CA PRO A 5 -0.50 -14.46 9.84
C PRO A 5 0.99 -14.30 9.53
N THR A 6 1.63 -13.35 10.19
CA THR A 6 3.06 -13.09 10.06
C THR A 6 3.74 -12.99 11.42
N VAL A 7 5.04 -13.28 11.49
CA VAL A 7 5.80 -13.24 12.75
C VAL A 7 6.20 -11.81 13.12
N ASP A 8 6.47 -10.98 12.11
CA ASP A 8 7.05 -9.64 12.26
C ASP A 8 6.19 -8.54 11.60
N GLY A 9 4.94 -8.86 11.24
CA GLY A 9 4.04 -7.93 10.56
C GLY A 9 4.33 -7.76 9.06
N LYS A 10 5.29 -8.51 8.50
CA LYS A 10 5.69 -8.40 7.11
C LYS A 10 5.28 -9.62 6.30
N LEU A 11 4.57 -9.40 5.18
CA LEU A 11 4.34 -10.42 4.15
C LEU A 11 5.63 -10.73 3.39
N ARG A 12 5.71 -11.93 2.89
CA ARG A 12 6.77 -12.41 2.01
C ARG A 12 6.19 -12.93 0.68
N PRO A 13 6.98 -13.01 -0.38
CA PRO A 13 6.54 -13.59 -1.65
C PRO A 13 5.92 -14.99 -1.54
N SER A 14 6.41 -15.83 -0.62
CA SER A 14 5.82 -17.14 -0.34
C SER A 14 4.37 -17.05 0.11
N ASP A 15 4.08 -16.11 1.01
CA ASP A 15 2.74 -15.94 1.60
C ASP A 15 1.71 -15.57 0.51
N ILE A 16 2.14 -14.76 -0.48
CA ILE A 16 1.30 -14.39 -1.62
C ILE A 16 1.03 -15.60 -2.51
N ARG A 17 2.07 -16.41 -2.77
CA ARG A 17 1.93 -17.63 -3.59
C ARG A 17 1.03 -18.65 -2.90
N ASP A 18 1.11 -18.76 -1.57
CA ASP A 18 0.29 -19.69 -0.79
C ASP A 18 -1.21 -19.39 -0.85
N VAL A 19 -1.61 -18.13 -1.04
CA VAL A 19 -3.02 -17.76 -1.20
C VAL A 19 -3.47 -17.68 -2.67
N ALA A 20 -2.56 -17.72 -3.62
CA ALA A 20 -2.88 -17.58 -5.04
C ALA A 20 -3.80 -18.69 -5.57
N HIS A 21 -3.78 -19.89 -4.96
CA HIS A 21 -4.66 -20.99 -5.34
C HIS A 21 -6.16 -20.70 -5.12
N LEU A 22 -6.51 -19.68 -4.35
CA LEU A 22 -7.89 -19.25 -4.12
C LEU A 22 -8.50 -18.54 -5.35
N ARG A 23 -7.67 -18.09 -6.29
CA ARG A 23 -8.15 -17.44 -7.51
C ARG A 23 -8.98 -18.36 -8.37
N GLY A 24 -10.05 -17.83 -8.95
CA GLY A 24 -10.97 -18.58 -9.79
C GLY A 24 -11.92 -19.52 -9.02
N SER A 25 -11.86 -19.59 -7.70
CA SER A 25 -12.79 -20.36 -6.89
C SER A 25 -13.97 -19.50 -6.44
N ILE A 26 -15.18 -19.88 -6.84
CA ILE A 26 -16.42 -19.19 -6.43
C ILE A 26 -16.75 -19.34 -4.94
N HIS A 27 -16.06 -20.21 -4.22
CA HIS A 27 -16.28 -20.48 -2.81
C HIS A 27 -15.38 -19.64 -1.88
N HIS A 28 -14.45 -18.86 -2.45
CA HIS A 28 -13.50 -18.05 -1.70
C HIS A 28 -13.48 -16.61 -2.19
N ALA A 29 -13.02 -15.68 -1.34
CA ALA A 29 -12.68 -14.34 -1.80
C ALA A 29 -11.53 -14.43 -2.79
N GLU A 30 -11.68 -13.84 -3.96
CA GLU A 30 -10.63 -13.83 -4.98
C GLU A 30 -9.53 -12.83 -4.59
N PRO A 31 -8.28 -13.27 -4.41
CA PRO A 31 -7.17 -12.36 -4.14
C PRO A 31 -6.87 -11.53 -5.39
N ALA A 32 -7.05 -10.22 -5.30
CA ALA A 32 -6.82 -9.27 -6.38
C ALA A 32 -5.84 -8.17 -6.00
N VAL A 33 -5.64 -7.94 -4.70
CA VAL A 33 -4.76 -6.90 -4.18
C VAL A 33 -3.98 -7.44 -3.00
N VAL A 34 -2.66 -7.28 -3.04
CA VAL A 34 -1.78 -7.45 -1.88
C VAL A 34 -1.70 -6.12 -1.15
N SER A 35 -2.02 -6.09 0.14
CA SER A 35 -1.92 -4.88 0.96
C SER A 35 -0.85 -5.06 2.03
N ILE A 36 0.14 -4.17 2.04
CA ILE A 36 1.21 -4.12 3.05
C ILE A 36 1.18 -2.78 3.78
N THR A 37 1.70 -2.76 5.00
CA THR A 37 1.77 -1.53 5.82
C THR A 37 3.23 -1.13 6.05
N GLN A 38 3.56 0.13 5.75
CA GLN A 38 4.91 0.68 5.88
C GLN A 38 4.91 1.98 6.72
N ALA A 39 5.53 2.03 7.91
CA ALA A 39 6.03 0.93 8.70
C ALA A 39 4.88 0.14 9.35
N THR A 40 5.11 -1.14 9.68
CA THR A 40 4.10 -2.02 10.26
C THR A 40 3.69 -1.60 11.68
N GLU A 41 2.58 -2.14 12.18
CA GLU A 41 2.14 -1.95 13.57
C GLU A 41 3.13 -2.52 14.59
N MET A 42 3.95 -3.47 14.19
CA MET A 42 5.01 -4.05 15.02
C MET A 42 6.30 -3.21 15.02
N GLY A 43 6.33 -2.08 14.29
CA GLY A 43 7.49 -1.21 14.18
C GLY A 43 8.58 -1.73 13.23
N THR A 44 8.30 -2.77 12.48
CA THR A 44 9.21 -3.29 11.44
C THR A 44 9.06 -2.50 10.15
N ILE A 45 10.09 -2.56 9.31
CA ILE A 45 10.16 -1.82 8.05
C ILE A 45 10.52 -2.78 6.92
N TYR A 46 9.83 -2.69 5.80
CA TYR A 46 10.25 -3.34 4.57
C TYR A 46 11.41 -2.56 3.94
N THR A 47 12.45 -3.24 3.50
CA THR A 47 13.46 -2.64 2.60
C THR A 47 12.89 -2.45 1.20
N ALA A 48 13.58 -1.68 0.36
CA ALA A 48 13.19 -1.50 -1.03
C ALA A 48 13.17 -2.83 -1.81
N GLU A 49 14.12 -3.72 -1.51
CA GLU A 49 14.23 -5.05 -2.11
C GLU A 49 13.07 -5.95 -1.69
N GLU A 50 12.68 -5.91 -0.40
CA GLU A 50 11.53 -6.68 0.09
C GLU A 50 10.23 -6.22 -0.57
N VAL A 51 10.00 -4.90 -0.68
CA VAL A 51 8.82 -4.38 -1.37
C VAL A 51 8.83 -4.78 -2.84
N ARG A 52 9.97 -4.67 -3.51
CA ARG A 52 10.10 -5.05 -4.92
C ARG A 52 9.76 -6.52 -5.13
N ALA A 53 10.30 -7.42 -4.30
CA ALA A 53 10.02 -8.86 -4.40
C ALA A 53 8.51 -9.17 -4.19
N ILE A 54 7.83 -8.44 -3.32
CA ILE A 54 6.38 -8.53 -3.13
C ILE A 54 5.64 -8.05 -4.38
N CYS A 55 6.02 -6.89 -4.93
CA CYS A 55 5.38 -6.33 -6.11
C CYS A 55 5.56 -7.24 -7.34
N GLU A 56 6.77 -7.72 -7.58
CA GLU A 56 7.07 -8.66 -8.67
C GLU A 56 6.20 -9.92 -8.54
N THR A 57 6.15 -10.52 -7.35
CA THR A 57 5.33 -11.73 -7.12
C THR A 57 3.84 -11.47 -7.28
N ALA A 58 3.33 -10.33 -6.78
CA ALA A 58 1.92 -9.97 -6.93
C ALA A 58 1.57 -9.76 -8.42
N HIS A 59 2.40 -9.02 -9.15
CA HIS A 59 2.18 -8.74 -10.57
C HIS A 59 2.30 -10.00 -11.45
N GLU A 60 3.22 -10.93 -11.14
CA GLU A 60 3.28 -12.24 -11.79
C GLU A 60 1.98 -13.05 -11.65
N LEU A 61 1.22 -12.78 -10.59
CA LEU A 61 -0.04 -13.43 -10.28
C LEU A 61 -1.27 -12.55 -10.64
N ASP A 62 -1.10 -11.51 -11.46
CA ASP A 62 -2.13 -10.54 -11.84
C ASP A 62 -2.83 -9.88 -10.64
N MET A 63 -2.11 -9.66 -9.54
CA MET A 63 -2.58 -8.91 -8.38
C MET A 63 -1.94 -7.52 -8.37
N LEU A 64 -2.65 -6.55 -7.81
CA LEU A 64 -2.13 -5.21 -7.56
C LEU A 64 -1.50 -5.12 -6.17
N VAL A 65 -0.67 -4.10 -5.95
CA VAL A 65 -0.06 -3.83 -4.64
C VAL A 65 -0.52 -2.48 -4.10
N HIS A 66 -1.15 -2.53 -2.94
CA HIS A 66 -1.47 -1.37 -2.12
C HIS A 66 -0.50 -1.27 -0.95
N MET A 67 -0.01 -0.07 -0.68
CA MET A 67 0.78 0.22 0.52
C MET A 67 -0.01 1.16 1.43
N ASP A 68 -0.29 0.71 2.65
CA ASP A 68 -0.72 1.60 3.73
C ASP A 68 0.50 2.35 4.27
N GLY A 69 0.56 3.63 3.97
CA GLY A 69 1.62 4.56 4.37
C GLY A 69 1.23 5.47 5.52
N ALA A 70 0.35 5.04 6.42
CA ALA A 70 0.00 5.84 7.61
C ALA A 70 1.23 6.23 8.46
N ARG A 71 2.34 5.47 8.35
CA ARG A 71 3.63 5.72 9.02
C ARG A 71 4.80 5.79 8.05
N ILE A 72 4.54 6.08 6.79
CA ILE A 72 5.54 6.05 5.72
C ILE A 72 6.73 6.98 5.96
N VAL A 73 6.51 8.11 6.63
CA VAL A 73 7.57 9.06 6.98
C VAL A 73 8.59 8.43 7.94
N ASN A 74 8.14 7.60 8.89
CA ASN A 74 9.04 6.88 9.80
C ASN A 74 9.93 5.90 9.02
N ALA A 75 9.35 5.19 8.05
CA ALA A 75 10.11 4.31 7.16
C ALA A 75 11.10 5.09 6.29
N ALA A 76 10.68 6.21 5.72
CA ALA A 76 11.55 7.07 4.91
C ALA A 76 12.75 7.59 5.71
N VAL A 77 12.54 8.00 6.96
CA VAL A 77 13.63 8.43 7.87
C VAL A 77 14.62 7.29 8.11
N ALA A 78 14.13 6.10 8.39
CA ALA A 78 14.97 4.94 8.66
C ALA A 78 15.74 4.44 7.42
N LEU A 79 15.20 4.65 6.21
CA LEU A 79 15.75 4.18 4.95
C LEU A 79 16.59 5.23 4.20
N GLY A 80 16.83 6.43 4.77
CA GLY A 80 17.73 7.39 4.17
C GLY A 80 17.28 8.86 4.17
N SER A 81 16.09 9.18 4.68
CA SER A 81 15.58 10.55 4.86
C SER A 81 15.58 11.40 3.57
N SER A 82 15.41 10.80 2.40
CA SER A 82 15.42 11.51 1.13
C SER A 82 14.23 11.17 0.25
N ALA A 83 13.98 11.98 -0.77
CA ALA A 83 12.95 11.70 -1.77
C ALA A 83 13.27 10.42 -2.56
N GLU A 84 14.55 10.17 -2.83
CA GLU A 84 15.03 8.97 -3.51
C GLU A 84 14.77 7.73 -2.65
N ALA A 85 15.01 7.81 -1.33
CA ALA A 85 14.69 6.73 -0.40
C ALA A 85 13.18 6.43 -0.43
N LEU A 86 12.32 7.46 -0.36
CA LEU A 86 10.87 7.27 -0.45
C LEU A 86 10.46 6.61 -1.79
N ARG A 87 11.04 7.05 -2.90
CA ARG A 87 10.78 6.48 -4.21
C ARG A 87 11.20 5.02 -4.30
N SER A 88 12.35 4.67 -3.73
CA SER A 88 12.96 3.34 -3.87
C SER A 88 12.08 2.21 -3.33
N PHE A 89 11.33 2.45 -2.26
CA PHE A 89 10.41 1.47 -1.66
C PHE A 89 8.93 1.73 -1.96
N THR A 90 8.61 2.65 -2.87
CA THR A 90 7.26 2.92 -3.36
C THR A 90 7.17 2.70 -4.87
N ILE A 91 7.16 3.78 -5.67
CA ILE A 91 6.97 3.72 -7.11
C ILE A 91 8.06 2.89 -7.81
N ASP A 92 9.32 3.04 -7.41
CA ASP A 92 10.44 2.34 -8.06
C ASP A 92 10.51 0.85 -7.65
N ALA A 93 9.82 0.45 -6.57
CA ALA A 93 9.62 -0.94 -6.18
C ALA A 93 8.41 -1.59 -6.85
N GLY A 94 7.51 -0.82 -7.47
CA GLY A 94 6.35 -1.33 -8.19
C GLY A 94 5.02 -1.25 -7.43
N VAL A 95 4.93 -0.47 -6.35
CA VAL A 95 3.65 -0.22 -5.66
C VAL A 95 2.67 0.47 -6.62
N ASP A 96 1.43 -0.02 -6.70
CA ASP A 96 0.39 0.55 -7.56
C ASP A 96 -0.33 1.72 -6.92
N VAL A 97 -0.68 1.58 -5.64
CA VAL A 97 -1.44 2.59 -4.89
C VAL A 97 -0.86 2.74 -3.48
N LEU A 98 -0.70 3.98 -3.05
CA LEU A 98 -0.25 4.33 -1.71
C LEU A 98 -1.32 5.15 -0.98
N SER A 99 -1.74 4.72 0.19
CA SER A 99 -2.46 5.55 1.15
C SER A 99 -1.43 6.33 1.99
N PHE A 100 -1.19 7.59 1.64
CA PHE A 100 -0.22 8.43 2.35
C PHE A 100 -0.85 9.06 3.58
N GLY A 101 -0.31 8.75 4.76
CA GLY A 101 -0.74 9.33 6.03
C GLY A 101 0.13 10.52 6.45
N GLY A 102 -0.49 11.70 6.57
CA GLY A 102 0.22 12.90 7.02
C GLY A 102 0.09 13.16 8.52
N VAL A 103 -0.99 12.71 9.14
CA VAL A 103 -1.30 13.05 10.56
C VAL A 103 -0.24 12.48 11.52
N LYS A 104 0.22 11.26 11.34
CA LYS A 104 1.29 10.66 12.15
C LYS A 104 2.69 11.24 11.86
N ALA A 105 2.79 12.07 10.82
CA ALA A 105 4.01 12.76 10.42
C ALA A 105 4.03 14.26 10.78
N GLY A 106 3.13 14.69 11.66
CA GLY A 106 3.10 16.06 12.17
C GLY A 106 2.13 16.99 11.44
N LEU A 107 1.37 16.52 10.46
CA LEU A 107 0.28 17.31 9.92
C LEU A 107 -0.89 17.33 10.91
N MET A 108 -1.51 18.49 11.05
CA MET A 108 -2.73 18.62 11.86
C MET A 108 -3.87 17.83 11.24
N PHE A 109 -3.97 17.86 9.92
CA PHE A 109 -5.00 17.20 9.14
C PHE A 109 -4.52 17.03 7.69
N GLY A 110 -4.62 15.83 7.14
CA GLY A 110 -4.29 15.58 5.75
C GLY A 110 -3.87 14.14 5.48
N GLU A 111 -4.59 13.55 4.54
CA GLU A 111 -4.34 12.21 4.01
C GLU A 111 -4.42 12.28 2.49
N ALA A 112 -3.72 11.41 1.79
CA ALA A 112 -3.76 11.34 0.34
C ALA A 112 -3.77 9.89 -0.14
N VAL A 113 -4.46 9.64 -1.26
CA VAL A 113 -4.31 8.40 -2.02
C VAL A 113 -3.51 8.72 -3.28
N VAL A 114 -2.36 8.11 -3.42
CA VAL A 114 -1.44 8.31 -4.55
C VAL A 114 -1.52 7.09 -5.46
N PHE A 115 -1.88 7.31 -6.71
CA PHE A 115 -1.95 6.27 -7.75
C PHE A 115 -0.68 6.33 -8.58
N PHE A 116 0.24 5.40 -8.36
CA PHE A 116 1.41 5.22 -9.21
C PHE A 116 1.00 4.55 -10.52
N ASN A 117 0.08 3.60 -10.45
CA ASN A 117 -0.62 3.06 -11.61
C ASN A 117 -1.81 3.97 -11.95
N THR A 118 -1.59 4.93 -12.84
CA THR A 118 -2.59 5.95 -13.20
C THR A 118 -3.85 5.40 -13.88
N GLY A 119 -3.77 4.20 -14.45
CA GLY A 119 -4.93 3.51 -15.02
C GLY A 119 -6.03 3.24 -13.99
N LEU A 120 -5.66 3.09 -12.71
CA LEU A 120 -6.60 2.87 -11.61
C LEU A 120 -7.34 4.15 -11.18
N ALA A 121 -6.86 5.31 -11.59
CA ALA A 121 -7.39 6.60 -11.14
C ALA A 121 -8.60 7.12 -11.97
N SER A 122 -9.00 6.44 -13.02
CA SER A 122 -9.95 6.93 -14.02
C SER A 122 -11.33 7.37 -13.46
N ARG A 123 -11.74 6.88 -12.30
CA ARG A 123 -13.02 7.21 -11.65
C ARG A 123 -12.87 7.74 -10.22
N VAL A 124 -11.66 8.02 -9.80
CA VAL A 124 -11.35 8.40 -8.41
C VAL A 124 -12.07 9.66 -7.97
N GLU A 125 -12.20 10.66 -8.81
CA GLU A 125 -12.91 11.91 -8.49
C GLU A 125 -14.38 11.65 -8.12
N TYR A 126 -15.06 10.79 -8.88
CA TYR A 126 -16.43 10.41 -8.60
C TYR A 126 -16.55 9.58 -7.31
N ILE A 127 -15.66 8.60 -7.15
CA ILE A 127 -15.62 7.75 -5.95
C ILE A 127 -15.36 8.62 -4.72
N ARG A 128 -14.37 9.51 -4.76
CA ARG A 128 -14.05 10.44 -3.67
C ARG A 128 -15.26 11.26 -3.25
N LYS A 129 -16.06 11.72 -4.22
CA LYS A 129 -17.28 12.46 -3.92
C LYS A 129 -18.36 11.56 -3.33
N GLN A 130 -18.56 10.37 -3.87
CA GLN A 130 -19.57 9.41 -3.39
C GLN A 130 -19.34 8.97 -1.95
N VAL A 131 -18.08 8.76 -1.56
CA VAL A 131 -17.71 8.35 -0.19
C VAL A 131 -17.56 9.53 0.77
N GLY A 132 -17.95 10.75 0.37
CA GLY A 132 -17.93 11.94 1.22
C GLY A 132 -16.55 12.53 1.49
N GLN A 133 -15.51 12.12 0.76
CA GLN A 133 -14.14 12.60 0.95
C GLN A 133 -13.77 13.83 0.10
N LEU A 134 -14.78 14.44 -0.54
CA LEU A 134 -14.63 15.72 -1.24
C LEU A 134 -15.41 16.80 -0.49
N ASN A 135 -14.76 17.42 0.47
CA ASN A 135 -15.35 18.50 1.26
C ASN A 135 -15.40 19.80 0.45
N SER A 136 -16.58 20.43 0.38
CA SER A 136 -16.73 21.70 -0.35
C SER A 136 -16.42 22.93 0.50
N LYS A 137 -16.54 22.80 1.82
CA LYS A 137 -16.29 23.88 2.79
C LYS A 137 -15.62 23.30 4.02
N MET A 138 -14.34 23.57 4.15
CA MET A 138 -13.57 23.22 5.36
C MET A 138 -13.42 24.48 6.20
N ARG A 139 -13.84 24.40 7.47
CA ARG A 139 -13.75 25.48 8.44
C ARG A 139 -13.10 24.95 9.71
N PHE A 140 -12.09 25.65 10.17
CA PHE A 140 -11.41 25.44 11.44
C PHE A 140 -11.39 26.76 12.19
#